data_534fc5c4500db38e7dd9649af3887ace
#
_entry.id   534fc5c4500db38e7dd9649af3887ace
#
_cell.length_a   1.000
_cell.length_b   1.000
_cell.length_c   1.000
_cell.angle_alpha   90.00
_cell.angle_beta   90.00
_cell.angle_gamma   90.00
#
_symmetry.space_group_name_H-M   'P 1'
#
loop_
_entity.id
_entity.type
_entity.pdbx_description
1 polymer ?
#
loop_
_entity_poly.entity_id
_entity_poly.type
_entity_poly.pdbx_seq_one_letter_code
_entity_poly.pdbx_strand_id
1 'polypeptide(L)'
;MADIKKQKALEAGRILNSAVFGEALDRMDERCVTRWRAAKTADEREQCWHAQRAIAALRKELFDRLQDAAVDAGGKDVELNTALKKAKEKRNG
;
A
#
# COMPACT_ATOMS: atom_id res chain seq x y z
N MET A 1 19.29 -4.22 -16.51
CA MET A 1 18.20 -3.24 -16.59
C MET A 1 16.89 -3.78 -16.06
N ALA A 2 16.41 -4.94 -16.57
CA ALA A 2 15.22 -5.61 -16.00
C ALA A 2 15.38 -5.95 -14.52
N ASP A 3 16.61 -6.24 -14.07
CA ASP A 3 16.90 -6.61 -12.70
C ASP A 3 16.65 -5.48 -11.70
N ILE A 4 16.90 -4.24 -12.10
CA ILE A 4 16.67 -3.07 -11.22
C ILE A 4 15.18 -2.90 -10.94
N LYS A 5 14.36 -3.03 -11.97
CA LYS A 5 12.89 -2.95 -11.82
C LYS A 5 12.37 -4.05 -10.92
N LYS A 6 12.85 -5.28 -11.13
CA LYS A 6 12.48 -6.43 -10.29
C LYS A 6 12.90 -6.22 -8.84
N GLN A 7 14.14 -5.76 -8.59
CA GLN A 7 14.64 -5.53 -7.24
C GLN A 7 13.82 -4.47 -6.50
N LYS A 8 13.48 -3.36 -7.18
CA LYS A 8 12.64 -2.32 -6.60
C LYS A 8 11.23 -2.83 -6.31
N ALA A 9 10.69 -3.66 -7.21
CA ALA A 9 9.37 -4.25 -7.02
C ALA A 9 9.36 -5.21 -5.81
N LEU A 10 10.39 -6.04 -5.66
CA LEU A 10 10.51 -6.94 -4.52
C LEU A 10 10.67 -6.17 -3.21
N GLU A 11 11.40 -5.05 -3.24
CA GLU A 11 11.53 -4.17 -2.08
C GLU A 11 10.18 -3.56 -1.72
N ALA A 12 9.44 -3.06 -2.71
CA ALA A 12 8.09 -2.55 -2.50
C ALA A 12 7.18 -3.62 -1.89
N GLY A 13 7.30 -4.84 -2.38
CA GLY A 13 6.56 -5.98 -1.84
C GLY A 13 6.91 -6.29 -0.38
N ARG A 14 8.20 -6.24 -0.04
CA ARG A 14 8.64 -6.44 1.35
C ARG A 14 8.06 -5.39 2.28
N ILE A 15 8.07 -4.12 1.87
CA ILE A 15 7.49 -3.02 2.65
C ILE A 15 5.98 -3.24 2.80
N LEU A 16 5.31 -3.45 1.68
CA LEU A 16 3.85 -3.62 1.64
C LEU A 16 3.38 -4.82 2.49
N ASN A 17 4.16 -5.90 2.49
CA ASN A 17 3.85 -7.13 3.23
C ASN A 17 4.39 -7.13 4.66
N SER A 18 5.08 -6.08 5.08
CA SER A 18 5.59 -5.94 6.44
C SER A 18 4.43 -5.73 7.42
N ALA A 19 4.39 -6.54 8.48
CA ALA A 19 3.37 -6.41 9.54
C ALA A 19 3.44 -5.03 10.20
N VAL A 20 4.65 -4.55 10.51
CA VAL A 20 4.83 -3.25 11.16
C VAL A 20 4.34 -2.10 10.27
N PHE A 21 4.64 -2.15 8.98
CA PHE A 21 4.19 -1.14 8.04
C PHE A 21 2.66 -1.12 7.95
N GLY A 22 2.04 -2.31 7.82
CA GLY A 22 0.58 -2.42 7.78
C GLY A 22 -0.08 -1.91 9.05
N GLU A 23 0.44 -2.29 10.20
CA GLU A 23 -0.06 -1.80 11.49
C GLU A 23 0.07 -0.29 11.63
N ALA A 24 1.19 0.28 11.19
CA ALA A 24 1.40 1.72 11.24
C ALA A 24 0.37 2.46 10.38
N LEU A 25 0.13 1.99 9.17
CA LEU A 25 -0.87 2.59 8.28
C LEU A 25 -2.29 2.45 8.84
N ASP A 26 -2.61 1.30 9.41
CA ASP A 26 -3.91 1.06 10.04
C ASP A 26 -4.14 2.00 11.22
N ARG A 27 -3.12 2.24 12.04
CA ARG A 27 -3.21 3.21 13.14
C ARG A 27 -3.41 4.63 12.64
N MET A 28 -2.75 4.99 11.54
CA MET A 28 -2.94 6.30 10.92
C MET A 28 -4.37 6.47 10.42
N ASP A 29 -4.92 5.43 9.79
CA ASP A 29 -6.32 5.42 9.34
C ASP A 29 -7.29 5.59 10.53
N GLU A 30 -7.07 4.86 11.60
CA GLU A 30 -7.87 4.96 12.83
C GLU A 30 -7.85 6.36 13.42
N ARG A 31 -6.68 6.99 13.44
CA ARG A 31 -6.53 8.38 13.91
C ARG A 31 -7.32 9.35 13.03
N CYS A 32 -7.29 9.13 11.72
CA CYS A 32 -8.06 9.94 10.78
C CYS A 32 -9.56 9.81 11.05
N VAL A 33 -10.05 8.58 11.27
CA VAL A 33 -11.47 8.33 11.59
C VAL A 33 -11.85 9.00 12.90
N THR A 34 -11.02 8.87 13.93
CA THR A 34 -11.26 9.48 15.23
C THR A 34 -11.35 11.00 15.13
N ARG A 35 -10.41 11.62 14.42
CA ARG A 35 -10.40 13.07 14.19
C ARG A 35 -11.61 13.51 13.38
N TRP A 36 -11.98 12.74 12.37
CA TRP A 36 -13.14 13.03 11.53
C TRP A 36 -14.43 13.05 12.34
N ARG A 37 -14.59 12.08 13.24
CA ARG A 37 -15.76 12.02 14.12
C ARG A 37 -15.83 13.18 15.11
N ALA A 38 -14.65 13.64 15.57
CA ALA A 38 -14.55 14.76 16.50
C ALA A 38 -14.53 16.12 15.78
N ALA A 39 -14.42 16.15 14.47
CA ALA A 39 -14.30 17.38 13.70
C ALA A 39 -15.56 18.24 13.83
N LYS A 40 -15.34 19.54 14.06
CA LYS A 40 -16.41 20.51 14.24
C LYS A 40 -16.65 21.36 12.99
N THR A 41 -15.70 21.33 12.05
CA THR A 41 -15.79 22.13 10.82
C THR A 41 -15.61 21.25 9.60
N ALA A 42 -16.08 21.75 8.46
CA ALA A 42 -15.90 21.09 7.17
C ALA A 42 -14.42 20.99 6.81
N ASP A 43 -13.61 22.02 7.14
CA ASP A 43 -12.17 22.03 6.85
C ASP A 43 -11.43 20.92 7.61
N GLU A 44 -11.77 20.72 8.89
CA GLU A 44 -11.17 19.64 9.68
C GLU A 44 -11.50 18.27 9.09
N ARG A 45 -12.73 18.05 8.67
CA ARG A 45 -13.17 16.80 8.03
C ARG A 45 -12.43 16.59 6.70
N GLU A 46 -12.28 17.64 5.92
CA GLU A 46 -11.59 17.59 4.64
C GLU A 46 -10.11 17.22 4.81
N GLN A 47 -9.44 17.75 5.83
CA GLN A 47 -8.06 17.39 6.14
C GLN A 47 -7.92 15.91 6.46
N CYS A 48 -8.85 15.34 7.23
CA CYS A 48 -8.87 13.92 7.54
C CYS A 48 -9.08 13.07 6.28
N TRP A 49 -9.96 13.50 5.40
CA TRP A 49 -10.22 12.83 4.14
C TRP A 49 -8.98 12.81 3.24
N HIS A 50 -8.28 13.95 3.13
CA HIS A 50 -7.05 14.03 2.35
C HIS A 50 -5.96 13.13 2.93
N ALA A 51 -5.83 13.06 4.25
CA ALA A 51 -4.86 12.18 4.91
C ALA A 51 -5.15 10.72 4.61
N GLN A 52 -6.41 10.29 4.67
CA GLN A 52 -6.79 8.92 4.33
C GLN A 52 -6.50 8.59 2.87
N ARG A 53 -6.75 9.52 1.97
CA ARG A 53 -6.43 9.33 0.55
C ARG A 53 -4.93 9.20 0.31
N ALA A 54 -4.12 9.96 1.04
CA ALA A 54 -2.66 9.86 0.94
C ALA A 54 -2.16 8.48 1.39
N ILE A 55 -2.72 7.94 2.46
CA ILE A 55 -2.39 6.60 2.96
C ILE A 55 -2.77 5.54 1.91
N ALA A 56 -3.97 5.62 1.36
CA ALA A 56 -4.42 4.71 0.31
C ALA A 56 -3.54 4.80 -0.94
N ALA A 57 -3.14 6.00 -1.32
CA ALA A 57 -2.26 6.24 -2.47
C ALA A 57 -0.88 5.62 -2.26
N LEU A 58 -0.34 5.69 -1.04
CA LEU A 58 0.95 5.07 -0.72
C LEU A 58 0.88 3.54 -0.87
N ARG A 59 -0.16 2.91 -0.33
CA ARG A 59 -0.37 1.47 -0.48
C ARG A 59 -0.49 1.08 -1.95
N LYS A 60 -1.27 1.85 -2.70
CA LYS A 60 -1.48 1.61 -4.12
C LYS A 60 -0.19 1.75 -4.92
N GLU A 61 0.62 2.74 -4.62
CA GLU A 61 1.91 2.97 -5.31
C GLU A 61 2.83 1.76 -5.16
N LEU A 62 2.94 1.23 -3.94
CA LEU A 62 3.77 0.05 -3.69
C LEU A 62 3.21 -1.19 -4.38
N PHE A 63 1.89 -1.37 -4.34
CA PHE A 63 1.22 -2.49 -5.00
C PHE A 63 1.41 -2.42 -6.51
N ASP A 64 1.25 -1.24 -7.11
CA ASP A 64 1.37 -1.06 -8.56
C ASP A 64 2.78 -1.39 -9.05
N ARG A 65 3.82 -1.02 -8.30
CA ARG A 65 5.20 -1.36 -8.63
C ARG A 65 5.41 -2.87 -8.70
N LEU A 66 4.84 -3.58 -7.73
CA LEU A 66 4.92 -5.03 -7.67
C LEU A 66 4.14 -5.67 -8.81
N GLN A 67 2.92 -5.21 -9.05
CA GLN A 67 2.06 -5.73 -10.11
C GLN A 67 2.66 -5.48 -11.50
N ASP A 68 3.15 -4.26 -11.75
CA ASP A 68 3.74 -3.91 -13.05
C ASP A 68 4.96 -4.78 -13.37
N ALA A 69 5.81 -5.03 -12.39
CA ALA A 69 6.97 -5.90 -12.59
C ALA A 69 6.54 -7.35 -12.87
N ALA A 70 5.52 -7.85 -12.17
CA ALA A 70 4.99 -9.19 -12.40
C ALA A 70 4.40 -9.34 -13.80
N VAL A 71 3.68 -8.32 -14.27
CA VAL A 71 3.11 -8.27 -15.64
C VAL A 71 4.23 -8.24 -16.68
N ASP A 72 5.25 -7.38 -16.47
CA ASP A 72 6.39 -7.29 -17.38
C ASP A 72 7.16 -8.60 -17.50
N ALA A 73 7.18 -9.39 -16.43
CA ALA A 73 7.80 -10.72 -16.44
C ALA A 73 6.90 -11.80 -17.08
N GLY A 74 5.75 -11.40 -17.63
CA GLY A 74 4.81 -12.31 -18.28
C GLY A 74 4.10 -13.26 -17.33
N GLY A 75 4.05 -12.93 -16.05
CA GLY A 75 3.43 -13.78 -15.03
C GLY A 75 4.25 -15.02 -14.67
N LYS A 76 5.51 -15.09 -15.08
CA LYS A 76 6.37 -16.26 -14.91
C LYS A 76 7.38 -16.15 -13.76
N ASP A 77 7.51 -14.98 -13.16
CA ASP A 77 8.47 -14.77 -12.08
C ASP A 77 7.86 -15.21 -10.75
N VAL A 78 8.37 -16.29 -10.18
CA VAL A 78 7.84 -16.91 -8.97
C VAL A 78 7.93 -15.97 -7.76
N GLU A 79 9.06 -15.27 -7.61
CA GLU A 79 9.25 -14.34 -6.48
C GLU A 79 8.24 -13.19 -6.53
N LEU A 80 8.08 -12.58 -7.69
CA LEU A 80 7.13 -11.49 -7.88
C LEU A 80 5.70 -11.97 -7.66
N ASN A 81 5.36 -13.12 -8.20
CA ASN A 81 4.02 -13.70 -8.06
C ASN A 81 3.70 -14.03 -6.60
N THR A 82 4.67 -14.55 -5.85
CA THR A 82 4.50 -14.85 -4.43
C THR A 82 4.27 -13.59 -3.61
N ALA A 83 5.08 -12.54 -3.85
CA ALA A 83 4.95 -11.26 -3.16
C ALA A 83 3.60 -10.61 -3.49
N LEU A 84 3.19 -10.67 -4.75
CA LEU A 84 1.91 -10.11 -5.21
C LEU A 84 0.72 -10.83 -4.56
N LYS A 85 0.79 -12.15 -4.48
CA LYS A 85 -0.25 -12.95 -3.83
C LYS A 85 -0.41 -12.57 -2.36
N LYS A 86 0.69 -12.42 -1.63
CA LYS A 86 0.67 -11.98 -0.24
C LYS A 86 0.04 -10.59 -0.10
N ALA A 87 0.40 -9.66 -0.98
CA ALA A 87 -0.15 -8.31 -0.97
C ALA A 87 -1.66 -8.31 -1.21
N LYS A 88 -2.15 -9.15 -2.14
CA LYS A 88 -3.58 -9.28 -2.42
C LYS A 88 -4.33 -9.89 -1.23
N GLU A 89 -3.76 -10.88 -0.56
CA GLU A 89 -4.36 -11.50 0.62
C GLU A 89 -4.51 -10.49 1.76
N LYS A 90 -3.51 -9.68 2.00
CA LYS A 90 -3.56 -8.62 3.01
C LYS A 90 -4.61 -7.56 2.69
N ARG A 91 -4.75 -7.22 1.40
CA ARG A 91 -5.71 -6.23 0.95
C ARG A 91 -7.15 -6.69 1.15
N ASN A 92 -7.40 -7.99 0.97
CA ASN A 92 -8.73 -8.59 1.07
C ASN A 92 -9.06 -9.10 2.48
N GLY A 93 -8.07 -9.20 3.31
CA GLY A 93 -8.22 -9.60 4.70
C GLY A 93 -8.47 -8.41 5.59
#